data_c864e515a0315fc41e80e0938e39b31d
#
_entry.id   c864e515a0315fc41e80e0938e39b31d
#
_cell.length_a   1.000
_cell.length_b   1.000
_cell.length_c   1.000
_cell.angle_alpha   90.00
_cell.angle_beta   90.00
_cell.angle_gamma   90.00
#
_symmetry.space_group_name_H-M   'P 1'
#
loop_
_entity.id
_entity.type
_entity.pdbx_description
1 polymer ?
#
loop_
_entity_poly.entity_id
_entity_poly.type
_entity_poly.pdbx_seq_one_letter_code
_entity_poly.pdbx_strand_id
1 'polypeptide(L)'
;VEDRMREPEEIDKLDLERYGLAHLEGSNLLALTGPDMDKLLNTLGEEDISLIVPLPCTPDNIQRVLSYSECRRCGDCCIPNPLNPASPGVEVFEDEAKSIADHLHTTEEALRNMTTQGKIVPYPFQPTKLSFTRWLPLPCPFHIEEPNSCRIYPVRPIVCQVHPIIFTGDEASFAIKVNCDYGKDLVKSAFAYVRENDPELEIKL
;
A
#
# COMPACT_ATOMS: atom_id res chain seq x y z
N VAL A 1 -7.39 -19.22 11.08
CA VAL A 1 -7.06 -19.03 9.65
C VAL A 1 -5.87 -18.11 9.65
N GLU A 2 -4.69 -18.66 9.39
CA GLU A 2 -3.45 -17.91 9.27
C GLU A 2 -3.59 -17.02 8.03
N ASP A 3 -3.71 -15.71 8.28
CA ASP A 3 -3.63 -14.69 7.26
C ASP A 3 -2.16 -14.62 6.82
N ARG A 4 -1.84 -15.37 5.78
CA ARG A 4 -0.53 -15.26 5.13
C ARG A 4 -0.48 -13.92 4.44
N MET A 5 0.14 -12.93 5.10
CA MET A 5 0.78 -11.86 4.35
C MET A 5 1.70 -12.55 3.35
N ARG A 6 1.43 -12.36 2.07
CA ARG A 6 2.26 -12.95 1.01
C ARG A 6 3.66 -12.39 1.17
N GLU A 7 4.62 -13.30 1.32
CA GLU A 7 6.02 -12.95 1.57
C GLU A 7 6.64 -12.29 0.33
N PRO A 8 7.75 -11.52 0.51
CA PRO A 8 8.44 -10.80 -0.57
C PRO A 8 8.97 -11.66 -1.73
N GLU A 9 8.90 -12.97 -1.61
CA GLU A 9 9.37 -13.95 -2.61
C GLU A 9 8.52 -14.00 -3.89
N GLU A 10 7.52 -13.12 -4.07
CA GLU A 10 6.59 -13.25 -5.20
C GLU A 10 7.14 -12.69 -6.52
N ILE A 11 8.15 -11.80 -6.49
CA ILE A 11 8.80 -11.35 -7.75
C ILE A 11 9.58 -12.49 -8.39
N ASP A 12 10.25 -13.34 -7.60
CA ASP A 12 10.98 -14.51 -8.07
C ASP A 12 10.08 -15.56 -8.75
N LYS A 13 8.75 -15.43 -8.56
CA LYS A 13 7.73 -16.32 -9.14
C LYS A 13 7.06 -15.72 -10.36
N LEU A 14 7.39 -14.47 -10.74
CA LEU A 14 6.81 -13.85 -11.92
C LEU A 14 7.36 -14.55 -13.17
N ASP A 15 6.49 -15.15 -13.93
CA ASP A 15 6.82 -15.71 -15.23
C ASP A 15 7.06 -14.56 -16.24
N LEU A 16 8.28 -14.04 -16.25
CA LEU A 16 8.68 -12.92 -17.11
C LEU A 16 8.47 -13.25 -18.60
N GLU A 17 8.62 -14.51 -19.00
CA GLU A 17 8.41 -14.93 -20.38
C GLU A 17 6.95 -14.81 -20.79
N ARG A 18 6.03 -15.26 -19.93
CA ARG A 18 4.58 -15.15 -20.15
C ARG A 18 4.13 -13.71 -20.42
N TYR A 19 4.76 -12.74 -19.78
CA TYR A 19 4.43 -11.33 -19.94
C TYR A 19 5.29 -10.59 -20.98
N GLY A 20 6.15 -11.33 -21.70
CA GLY A 20 7.06 -10.76 -22.69
C GLY A 20 8.10 -9.83 -22.08
N LEU A 21 8.56 -10.16 -20.88
CA LEU A 21 9.58 -9.48 -20.09
C LEU A 21 10.84 -10.33 -19.89
N ALA A 22 10.97 -11.46 -20.61
CA ALA A 22 12.10 -12.39 -20.49
C ALA A 22 13.48 -11.69 -20.64
N HIS A 23 13.53 -10.62 -21.43
CA HIS A 23 14.76 -9.81 -21.60
C HIS A 23 15.20 -9.08 -20.33
N LEU A 24 14.34 -9.01 -19.31
CA LEU A 24 14.65 -8.38 -18.01
C LEU A 24 15.22 -9.37 -17.00
N GLU A 25 15.24 -10.68 -17.29
CA GLU A 25 15.78 -11.69 -16.39
C GLU A 25 17.24 -11.37 -16.02
N GLY A 26 17.53 -11.34 -14.71
CA GLY A 26 18.82 -10.97 -14.16
C GLY A 26 19.18 -9.48 -14.24
N SER A 27 18.30 -8.63 -14.76
CA SER A 27 18.49 -7.18 -14.74
C SER A 27 18.38 -6.62 -13.33
N ASN A 28 19.08 -5.51 -13.06
CA ASN A 28 18.91 -4.77 -11.82
C ASN A 28 17.59 -3.96 -11.87
N LEU A 29 16.63 -4.34 -11.04
CA LEU A 29 15.33 -3.68 -10.93
C LEU A 29 15.45 -2.17 -10.68
N LEU A 30 16.41 -1.75 -9.85
CA LEU A 30 16.65 -0.33 -9.56
C LEU A 30 17.13 0.45 -10.78
N ALA A 31 17.74 -0.21 -11.75
CA ALA A 31 18.25 0.42 -12.97
C ALA A 31 17.20 0.52 -14.08
N LEU A 32 16.07 -0.17 -13.95
CA LEU A 32 15.02 -0.13 -14.98
C LEU A 32 14.40 1.25 -15.08
N THR A 33 14.15 1.69 -16.32
CA THR A 33 13.51 2.97 -16.64
C THR A 33 12.68 2.86 -17.91
N GLY A 34 11.87 3.88 -18.16
CA GLY A 34 11.10 3.99 -19.42
C GLY A 34 10.14 2.83 -19.64
N PRO A 35 9.97 2.38 -20.91
CA PRO A 35 8.94 1.41 -21.28
C PRO A 35 9.04 0.06 -20.54
N ASP A 36 10.23 -0.40 -20.21
CA ASP A 36 10.44 -1.67 -19.51
C ASP A 36 9.95 -1.59 -18.07
N MET A 37 10.27 -0.51 -17.36
CA MET A 37 9.74 -0.24 -16.03
C MET A 37 8.21 -0.09 -16.07
N ASP A 38 7.66 0.64 -17.04
CA ASP A 38 6.22 0.83 -17.18
C ASP A 38 5.50 -0.51 -17.41
N LYS A 39 6.04 -1.35 -18.28
CA LYS A 39 5.47 -2.67 -18.59
C LYS A 39 5.55 -3.58 -17.37
N LEU A 40 6.69 -3.62 -16.66
CA LEU A 40 6.84 -4.40 -15.43
C LEU A 40 5.82 -3.96 -14.37
N LEU A 41 5.72 -2.66 -14.08
CA LEU A 41 4.78 -2.14 -13.08
C LEU A 41 3.32 -2.43 -13.43
N ASN A 42 2.94 -2.39 -14.71
CA ASN A 42 1.60 -2.75 -15.15
C ASN A 42 1.33 -4.24 -14.92
N THR A 43 2.25 -5.12 -15.31
CA THR A 43 2.14 -6.56 -15.09
C THR A 43 2.01 -6.90 -13.61
N LEU A 44 2.87 -6.31 -12.76
CA LEU A 44 2.79 -6.53 -11.31
C LEU A 44 1.47 -6.03 -10.71
N GLY A 45 0.95 -4.91 -11.23
CA GLY A 45 -0.34 -4.38 -10.80
C GLY A 45 -1.51 -5.26 -11.19
N GLU A 46 -1.46 -5.88 -12.37
CA GLU A 46 -2.46 -6.84 -12.84
C GLU A 46 -2.46 -8.15 -12.03
N GLU A 47 -1.32 -8.53 -11.46
CA GLU A 47 -1.17 -9.71 -10.60
C GLU A 47 -1.32 -9.39 -9.09
N ASP A 48 -1.64 -8.15 -8.72
CA ASP A 48 -1.70 -7.64 -7.33
C ASP A 48 -0.39 -7.85 -6.55
N ILE A 49 0.74 -7.82 -7.23
CA ILE A 49 2.08 -7.95 -6.65
C ILE A 49 2.58 -6.56 -6.22
N SER A 50 3.10 -6.46 -5.00
CA SER A 50 3.70 -5.24 -4.48
C SER A 50 5.22 -5.27 -4.63
N LEU A 51 5.84 -4.12 -4.84
CA LEU A 51 7.29 -4.00 -4.91
C LEU A 51 7.88 -3.55 -3.59
N ILE A 52 8.94 -4.23 -3.17
CA ILE A 52 9.74 -3.84 -2.00
C ILE A 52 10.65 -2.68 -2.37
N VAL A 53 10.62 -1.65 -1.55
CA VAL A 53 11.54 -0.52 -1.60
C VAL A 53 12.55 -0.69 -0.48
N PRO A 54 13.85 -0.81 -0.78
CA PRO A 54 14.91 -1.02 0.21
C PRO A 54 15.29 0.30 0.89
N LEU A 55 14.33 0.90 1.54
CA LEU A 55 14.50 2.08 2.39
C LEU A 55 13.95 1.77 3.77
N PRO A 56 14.62 2.20 4.84
CA PRO A 56 14.11 2.05 6.20
C PRO A 56 12.68 2.57 6.34
N CYS A 57 11.82 1.77 6.97
CA CYS A 57 10.41 2.08 7.20
C CYS A 57 10.24 3.14 8.30
N THR A 58 10.70 4.36 8.03
CA THR A 58 10.61 5.50 8.94
C THR A 58 9.58 6.52 8.46
N PRO A 59 8.99 7.34 9.36
CA PRO A 59 8.08 8.42 8.97
C PRO A 59 8.67 9.33 7.89
N ASP A 60 9.97 9.68 8.01
CA ASP A 60 10.65 10.57 7.07
C ASP A 60 10.76 9.98 5.68
N ASN A 61 11.15 8.69 5.56
CA ASN A 61 11.24 8.02 4.27
C ASN A 61 9.86 7.83 3.65
N ILE A 62 8.87 7.43 4.43
CA ILE A 62 7.48 7.28 3.95
C ILE A 62 6.95 8.64 3.46
N GLN A 63 7.10 9.71 4.24
CA GLN A 63 6.66 11.04 3.83
C GLN A 63 7.40 11.52 2.58
N ARG A 64 8.70 11.29 2.48
CA ARG A 64 9.51 11.58 1.29
C ARG A 64 8.93 10.87 0.07
N VAL A 65 8.72 9.56 0.14
CA VAL A 65 8.18 8.78 -0.99
C VAL A 65 6.80 9.27 -1.38
N LEU A 66 5.90 9.48 -0.42
CA LEU A 66 4.55 10.00 -0.68
C LEU A 66 4.55 11.40 -1.30
N SER A 67 5.60 12.20 -1.11
CA SER A 67 5.72 13.54 -1.68
C SER A 67 6.11 13.57 -3.15
N TYR A 68 6.52 12.45 -3.74
CA TYR A 68 6.94 12.40 -5.14
C TYR A 68 5.79 12.48 -6.15
N SER A 69 4.58 12.14 -5.74
CA SER A 69 3.40 12.20 -6.59
C SER A 69 2.15 12.46 -5.75
N GLU A 70 1.01 12.65 -6.38
CA GLU A 70 -0.27 12.88 -5.72
C GLU A 70 -1.27 11.78 -6.04
N CYS A 71 -1.99 11.31 -5.01
CA CYS A 71 -3.09 10.38 -5.17
C CYS A 71 -4.17 10.98 -6.09
N ARG A 72 -4.51 10.29 -7.17
CA ARG A 72 -5.53 10.71 -8.14
C ARG A 72 -6.96 10.55 -7.64
N ARG A 73 -7.15 10.00 -6.43
CA ARG A 73 -8.46 9.75 -5.80
C ARG A 73 -9.39 8.92 -6.69
N CYS A 74 -8.84 7.93 -7.39
CA CYS A 74 -9.62 7.06 -8.30
C CYS A 74 -10.65 6.17 -7.57
N GLY A 75 -10.53 5.99 -6.25
CA GLY A 75 -11.44 5.16 -5.46
C GLY A 75 -11.12 3.66 -5.47
N ASP A 76 -10.17 3.19 -6.27
CA ASP A 76 -9.86 1.76 -6.43
C ASP A 76 -9.50 1.08 -5.09
N CYS A 77 -8.83 1.80 -4.19
CA CYS A 77 -8.53 1.30 -2.84
C CYS A 77 -9.76 1.24 -1.90
N CYS A 78 -10.91 1.79 -2.33
CA CYS A 78 -12.18 1.81 -1.58
C CYS A 78 -13.15 0.71 -2.00
N ILE A 79 -12.84 -0.05 -3.04
CA ILE A 79 -13.66 -1.15 -3.57
C ILE A 79 -12.92 -2.49 -3.41
N PRO A 80 -13.67 -3.62 -3.39
CA PRO A 80 -13.04 -4.94 -3.31
C PRO A 80 -12.10 -5.18 -4.49
N ASN A 81 -10.88 -5.64 -4.18
CA ASN A 81 -9.98 -6.12 -5.22
C ASN A 81 -10.42 -7.52 -5.68
N PRO A 82 -10.77 -7.72 -6.96
CA PRO A 82 -11.18 -9.03 -7.47
C PRO A 82 -10.09 -10.10 -7.33
N LEU A 83 -8.82 -9.71 -7.30
CA LEU A 83 -7.68 -10.62 -7.12
C LEU A 83 -7.45 -11.01 -5.65
N ASN A 84 -8.02 -10.22 -4.71
CA ASN A 84 -7.97 -10.52 -3.28
C ASN A 84 -9.35 -10.38 -2.64
N PRO A 85 -10.31 -11.25 -3.00
CA PRO A 85 -11.68 -11.15 -2.50
C PRO A 85 -11.80 -11.47 -1.00
N ALA A 86 -10.77 -12.08 -0.40
CA ALA A 86 -10.74 -12.40 1.02
C ALA A 86 -10.20 -11.25 1.88
N SER A 87 -9.87 -10.09 1.28
CA SER A 87 -9.44 -8.91 2.04
C SER A 87 -10.50 -8.56 3.09
N PRO A 88 -10.11 -8.41 4.38
CA PRO A 88 -11.06 -8.05 5.43
C PRO A 88 -11.57 -6.61 5.31
N GLY A 89 -10.92 -5.80 4.49
CA GLY A 89 -11.27 -4.41 4.26
C GLY A 89 -10.16 -3.43 4.61
N VAL A 90 -10.54 -2.23 5.03
CA VAL A 90 -9.61 -1.16 5.42
C VAL A 90 -9.38 -1.21 6.93
N GLU A 91 -8.13 -1.34 7.33
CA GLU A 91 -7.75 -1.35 8.75
C GLU A 91 -7.91 0.04 9.37
N VAL A 92 -8.51 0.08 10.56
CA VAL A 92 -8.71 1.29 11.38
C VAL A 92 -8.22 0.99 12.77
N PHE A 93 -7.31 1.80 13.28
CA PHE A 93 -6.84 1.69 14.66
C PHE A 93 -7.85 2.28 15.64
N GLU A 94 -7.97 1.71 16.83
CA GLU A 94 -8.98 2.13 17.81
C GLU A 94 -8.85 3.60 18.22
N ASP A 95 -7.62 4.13 18.25
CA ASP A 95 -7.36 5.54 18.56
C ASP A 95 -7.73 6.51 17.42
N GLU A 96 -7.98 6.02 16.21
CA GLU A 96 -8.47 6.83 15.09
C GLU A 96 -10.01 6.95 15.09
N ALA A 97 -10.68 6.00 15.74
CA ALA A 97 -12.15 5.91 15.73
C ALA A 97 -12.82 7.19 16.24
N LYS A 98 -12.24 7.81 17.27
CA LYS A 98 -12.77 9.08 17.83
C LYS A 98 -12.74 10.20 16.78
N SER A 99 -11.62 10.40 16.09
CA SER A 99 -11.48 11.48 15.10
C SER A 99 -12.45 11.28 13.93
N ILE A 100 -12.66 10.04 13.52
CA ILE A 100 -13.61 9.68 12.44
C ILE A 100 -15.05 9.94 12.91
N ALA A 101 -15.39 9.51 14.12
CA ALA A 101 -16.73 9.71 14.69
C ALA A 101 -17.05 11.20 14.87
N ASP A 102 -16.14 11.98 15.42
CA ASP A 102 -16.27 13.45 15.60
C ASP A 102 -16.50 14.13 14.23
N HIS A 103 -15.73 13.79 13.21
CA HIS A 103 -15.86 14.33 11.85
C HIS A 103 -17.21 13.99 11.20
N LEU A 104 -17.71 12.80 11.45
CA LEU A 104 -19.02 12.34 10.94
C LEU A 104 -20.21 12.80 11.80
N HIS A 105 -19.96 13.53 12.88
CA HIS A 105 -20.98 13.92 13.87
C HIS A 105 -21.78 12.73 14.40
N THR A 106 -21.09 11.63 14.69
CA THR A 106 -21.64 10.38 15.20
C THR A 106 -20.91 9.90 16.47
N THR A 107 -21.26 8.74 16.98
CA THR A 107 -20.58 8.13 18.13
C THR A 107 -19.55 7.10 17.69
N GLU A 108 -18.53 6.88 18.51
CA GLU A 108 -17.56 5.79 18.29
C GLU A 108 -18.26 4.41 18.24
N GLU A 109 -19.31 4.23 19.04
CA GLU A 109 -20.12 3.00 19.03
C GLU A 109 -20.79 2.78 17.68
N ALA A 110 -21.39 3.82 17.08
CA ALA A 110 -21.98 3.74 15.74
C ALA A 110 -20.91 3.39 14.70
N LEU A 111 -19.71 3.97 14.79
CA LEU A 111 -18.59 3.61 13.92
C LEU A 111 -18.16 2.16 14.12
N ARG A 112 -18.04 1.70 15.38
CA ARG A 112 -17.68 0.31 15.68
C ARG A 112 -18.69 -0.68 15.10
N ASN A 113 -19.96 -0.34 15.09
CA ASN A 113 -21.02 -1.19 14.50
C ASN A 113 -20.92 -1.30 12.97
N MET A 114 -20.21 -0.40 12.30
CA MET A 114 -19.92 -0.45 10.86
C MET A 114 -18.67 -1.27 10.53
N THR A 115 -17.95 -1.74 11.54
CA THR A 115 -16.66 -2.42 11.39
C THR A 115 -16.73 -3.85 11.92
N THR A 116 -15.86 -4.72 11.40
CA THR A 116 -15.59 -6.02 12.00
C THR A 116 -14.41 -5.93 12.96
N GLN A 117 -14.36 -6.85 13.94
CA GLN A 117 -13.28 -6.91 14.91
C GLN A 117 -11.99 -7.38 14.21
N GLY A 118 -10.90 -6.67 14.47
CA GLY A 118 -9.55 -7.01 14.03
C GLY A 118 -8.73 -7.71 15.10
N LYS A 119 -7.47 -7.35 15.17
CA LYS A 119 -6.47 -7.93 16.08
C LYS A 119 -5.65 -6.83 16.76
N ILE A 120 -4.84 -7.21 17.74
CA ILE A 120 -3.83 -6.32 18.31
C ILE A 120 -2.58 -6.41 17.45
N VAL A 121 -2.11 -5.28 16.96
CA VAL A 121 -0.91 -5.16 16.10
C VAL A 121 -0.06 -3.97 16.54
N PRO A 122 1.22 -3.92 16.19
CA PRO A 122 2.03 -2.72 16.32
C PRO A 122 1.40 -1.55 15.56
N TYR A 123 1.38 -0.38 16.19
CA TYR A 123 0.94 0.85 15.51
C TYR A 123 1.98 1.28 14.47
N PRO A 124 1.59 1.72 13.28
CA PRO A 124 2.52 2.19 12.27
C PRO A 124 3.51 3.22 12.81
N PHE A 125 4.81 3.04 12.51
CA PHE A 125 5.93 3.89 13.00
C PHE A 125 6.15 3.92 14.51
N GLN A 126 5.43 3.12 15.29
CA GLN A 126 5.57 3.01 16.73
C GLN A 126 5.50 1.52 17.14
N PRO A 127 6.50 0.71 16.80
CA PRO A 127 6.42 -0.75 16.94
C PRO A 127 6.26 -1.22 18.38
N THR A 128 6.64 -0.38 19.36
CA THR A 128 6.42 -0.65 20.79
C THR A 128 5.00 -0.32 21.26
N LYS A 129 4.23 0.46 20.49
CA LYS A 129 2.84 0.78 20.77
C LYS A 129 1.95 -0.27 20.11
N LEU A 130 1.34 -1.13 20.92
CA LEU A 130 0.32 -2.06 20.45
C LEU A 130 -1.03 -1.35 20.42
N SER A 131 -1.78 -1.50 19.35
CA SER A 131 -3.12 -0.96 19.19
C SER A 131 -4.07 -2.03 18.66
N PHE A 132 -5.31 -2.00 19.12
CA PHE A 132 -6.37 -2.84 18.61
C PHE A 132 -6.87 -2.27 17.29
N THR A 133 -7.10 -3.14 16.31
CA THR A 133 -7.62 -2.74 15.00
C THR A 133 -9.03 -3.23 14.78
N ARG A 134 -9.70 -2.60 13.83
CA ARG A 134 -10.99 -2.97 13.28
C ARG A 134 -10.91 -2.88 11.76
N TRP A 135 -11.84 -3.51 11.07
CA TRP A 135 -11.88 -3.51 9.62
C TRP A 135 -13.16 -2.84 9.11
N LEU A 136 -13.01 -1.77 8.34
CA LEU A 136 -14.11 -1.24 7.52
C LEU A 136 -14.29 -2.18 6.33
N PRO A 137 -15.52 -2.63 6.05
CA PRO A 137 -15.78 -3.50 4.92
C PRO A 137 -15.48 -2.81 3.59
N LEU A 138 -15.28 -3.60 2.54
CA LEU A 138 -15.27 -3.13 1.17
C LEU A 138 -16.56 -3.61 0.46
N PRO A 139 -17.21 -2.78 -0.36
CA PRO A 139 -16.90 -1.38 -0.64
C PRO A 139 -16.90 -0.51 0.63
N CYS A 140 -15.94 0.42 0.72
CA CYS A 140 -15.80 1.30 1.88
C CYS A 140 -17.08 2.15 2.09
N PRO A 141 -17.70 2.14 3.28
CA PRO A 141 -18.94 2.88 3.52
C PRO A 141 -18.79 4.41 3.46
N PHE A 142 -17.55 4.90 3.41
CA PHE A 142 -17.24 6.32 3.28
C PHE A 142 -16.87 6.74 1.86
N HIS A 143 -16.83 5.81 0.93
CA HIS A 143 -16.63 6.11 -0.48
C HIS A 143 -17.91 6.65 -1.10
N ILE A 144 -17.81 7.73 -1.87
CA ILE A 144 -18.88 8.32 -2.66
C ILE A 144 -18.51 8.12 -4.12
N GLU A 145 -19.33 7.38 -4.86
CA GLU A 145 -19.07 7.06 -6.26
C GLU A 145 -19.13 8.30 -7.16
N GLU A 146 -20.11 9.17 -6.92
CA GLU A 146 -20.31 10.40 -7.71
C GLU A 146 -20.52 11.64 -6.80
N PRO A 147 -19.58 12.61 -6.82
CA PRO A 147 -18.25 12.56 -7.44
C PRO A 147 -17.35 11.60 -6.67
N ASN A 148 -16.42 10.94 -7.36
CA ASN A 148 -15.51 9.98 -6.73
C ASN A 148 -14.72 10.64 -5.59
N SER A 149 -15.08 10.35 -4.35
CA SER A 149 -14.56 11.06 -3.18
C SER A 149 -14.68 10.23 -1.90
N CYS A 150 -14.07 10.73 -0.82
CA CYS A 150 -14.09 10.09 0.49
C CYS A 150 -14.69 11.03 1.53
N ARG A 151 -15.76 10.62 2.20
CA ARG A 151 -16.45 11.41 3.24
C ARG A 151 -15.57 11.73 4.44
N ILE A 152 -14.60 10.88 4.72
CA ILE A 152 -13.68 11.03 5.86
C ILE A 152 -12.27 11.44 5.42
N TYR A 153 -12.10 12.01 4.21
CA TYR A 153 -10.79 12.31 3.64
C TYR A 153 -9.84 13.05 4.60
N PRO A 154 -10.26 14.09 5.36
CA PRO A 154 -9.37 14.79 6.29
C PRO A 154 -8.93 13.96 7.51
N VAL A 155 -9.71 12.95 7.87
CA VAL A 155 -9.51 12.09 9.06
C VAL A 155 -9.39 10.62 8.69
N ARG A 156 -8.89 10.33 7.48
CA ARG A 156 -8.68 8.97 6.99
C ARG A 156 -7.82 8.16 7.95
N PRO A 157 -8.08 6.85 8.11
CA PRO A 157 -7.15 5.95 8.79
C PRO A 157 -5.73 6.09 8.24
N ILE A 158 -4.73 5.89 9.11
CA ILE A 158 -3.31 5.99 8.70
C ILE A 158 -3.00 5.12 7.49
N VAL A 159 -3.57 3.91 7.43
CA VAL A 159 -3.40 3.02 6.28
C VAL A 159 -3.91 3.62 4.97
N CYS A 160 -4.97 4.43 5.01
CA CYS A 160 -5.46 5.18 3.84
C CYS A 160 -4.60 6.41 3.54
N GLN A 161 -3.98 7.01 4.57
CA GLN A 161 -3.12 8.19 4.39
C GLN A 161 -1.82 7.81 3.69
N VAL A 162 -1.25 6.65 4.04
CA VAL A 162 0.01 6.15 3.48
C VAL A 162 -0.17 5.26 2.26
N HIS A 163 -1.43 4.88 1.92
CA HIS A 163 -1.67 4.09 0.71
C HIS A 163 -1.03 4.75 -0.52
N PRO A 164 -0.34 4.02 -1.37
CA PRO A 164 -0.28 2.56 -1.52
C PRO A 164 0.88 1.86 -0.79
N ILE A 165 1.49 2.50 0.20
CA ILE A 165 2.57 1.90 0.99
C ILE A 165 2.00 0.84 1.94
N ILE A 166 2.69 -0.30 2.03
CA ILE A 166 2.38 -1.42 2.91
C ILE A 166 3.55 -1.62 3.87
N PHE A 167 3.23 -1.76 5.15
CA PHE A 167 4.20 -2.11 6.17
C PHE A 167 4.45 -3.63 6.14
N THR A 168 5.68 -4.02 5.83
CA THR A 168 6.07 -5.44 5.72
C THR A 168 6.38 -6.08 7.07
N GLY A 169 6.51 -5.27 8.13
CA GLY A 169 7.01 -5.72 9.43
C GLY A 169 8.53 -5.73 9.52
N ASP A 170 9.23 -5.53 8.41
CA ASP A 170 10.66 -5.30 8.35
C ASP A 170 10.95 -3.79 8.49
N GLU A 171 11.84 -3.43 9.42
CA GLU A 171 12.21 -2.03 9.64
C GLU A 171 13.15 -1.49 8.53
N ALA A 172 13.80 -2.38 7.77
CA ALA A 172 14.74 -2.02 6.72
C ALA A 172 14.07 -1.71 5.38
N SER A 173 12.80 -2.07 5.21
CA SER A 173 12.08 -1.93 3.95
C SER A 173 10.58 -1.72 4.14
N PHE A 174 9.91 -1.32 3.07
CA PHE A 174 8.45 -1.31 2.95
C PHE A 174 8.06 -1.69 1.52
N ALA A 175 6.82 -2.09 1.33
CA ALA A 175 6.31 -2.42 0.01
C ALA A 175 5.41 -1.30 -0.54
N ILE A 176 5.31 -1.20 -1.87
CA ILE A 176 4.38 -0.29 -2.56
C ILE A 176 3.50 -1.13 -3.49
N LYS A 177 2.19 -1.00 -3.35
CA LYS A 177 1.23 -1.55 -4.30
C LYS A 177 1.30 -0.79 -5.62
N VAL A 178 1.38 -1.52 -6.73
CA VAL A 178 1.46 -0.93 -8.07
C VAL A 178 0.20 -1.16 -8.92
N ASN A 179 -0.89 -1.55 -8.27
CA ASN A 179 -2.20 -1.70 -8.90
C ASN A 179 -2.92 -0.37 -9.19
N CYS A 180 -2.31 0.77 -8.86
CA CYS A 180 -2.77 2.10 -9.24
C CYS A 180 -1.61 2.96 -9.75
N ASP A 181 -1.92 3.96 -10.58
CA ASP A 181 -0.92 4.84 -11.18
C ASP A 181 -0.10 5.60 -10.14
N TYR A 182 -0.73 6.01 -9.03
CA TYR A 182 -0.01 6.66 -7.93
C TYR A 182 1.09 5.76 -7.36
N GLY A 183 0.79 4.48 -7.13
CA GLY A 183 1.78 3.52 -6.66
C GLY A 183 2.93 3.31 -7.64
N LYS A 184 2.62 3.25 -8.95
CA LYS A 184 3.63 3.14 -10.00
C LYS A 184 4.58 4.35 -10.01
N ASP A 185 4.03 5.56 -9.88
CA ASP A 185 4.83 6.78 -9.81
C ASP A 185 5.74 6.81 -8.57
N LEU A 186 5.20 6.38 -7.41
CA LEU A 186 5.99 6.30 -6.17
C LEU A 186 7.14 5.32 -6.28
N VAL A 187 6.93 4.13 -6.87
CA VAL A 187 8.01 3.15 -7.08
C VAL A 187 9.11 3.72 -7.94
N LYS A 188 8.78 4.31 -9.09
CA LYS A 188 9.77 4.92 -10.00
C LYS A 188 10.65 5.94 -9.26
N SER A 189 10.00 6.81 -8.49
CA SER A 189 10.70 7.88 -7.76
C SER A 189 11.49 7.33 -6.58
N ALA A 190 10.96 6.36 -5.84
CA ALA A 190 11.68 5.71 -4.75
C ALA A 190 12.93 4.97 -5.25
N PHE A 191 12.81 4.24 -6.36
CA PHE A 191 13.95 3.54 -6.94
C PHE A 191 15.00 4.52 -7.49
N ALA A 192 14.61 5.63 -8.10
CA ALA A 192 15.53 6.69 -8.48
C ALA A 192 16.30 7.23 -7.27
N TYR A 193 15.60 7.52 -6.18
CA TYR A 193 16.20 7.97 -4.94
C TYR A 193 17.17 6.94 -4.34
N VAL A 194 16.78 5.66 -4.29
CA VAL A 194 17.67 4.59 -3.80
C VAL A 194 18.94 4.52 -4.63
N ARG A 195 18.82 4.49 -5.95
CA ARG A 195 19.96 4.43 -6.87
C ARG A 195 20.91 5.62 -6.73
N GLU A 196 20.38 6.82 -6.47
CA GLU A 196 21.20 8.02 -6.27
C GLU A 196 21.98 7.98 -4.94
N ASN A 197 21.42 7.34 -3.90
CA ASN A 197 22.03 7.30 -2.57
C ASN A 197 22.82 6.03 -2.28
N ASP A 198 22.53 4.94 -2.99
CA ASP A 198 23.26 3.66 -2.93
C ASP A 198 23.41 3.06 -4.34
N PRO A 199 24.34 3.60 -5.15
CA PRO A 199 24.52 3.17 -6.54
C PRO A 199 25.05 1.74 -6.70
N GLU A 200 25.59 1.14 -5.63
CA GLU A 200 26.11 -0.23 -5.64
C GLU A 200 25.02 -1.26 -5.30
N LEU A 201 23.85 -0.81 -4.85
CA LEU A 201 22.75 -1.71 -4.52
C LEU A 201 22.13 -2.30 -5.79
N GLU A 202 22.05 -3.60 -5.84
CA GLU A 202 21.37 -4.35 -6.91
C GLU A 202 20.22 -5.17 -6.34
N ILE A 203 19.07 -5.11 -7.01
CA ILE A 203 17.95 -6.02 -6.81
C ILE A 203 17.71 -6.72 -8.15
N LYS A 204 17.96 -8.00 -8.22
CA LYS A 204 17.81 -8.77 -9.47
C LYS A 204 16.38 -9.24 -9.66
N LEU A 205 15.92 -9.15 -10.91
CA LEU A 205 14.68 -9.77 -11.39
C LEU A 205 14.92 -11.23 -11.75
#